data_909c308cab9c48c2430da1e8e909b72a
#
_entry.id   909c308cab9c48c2430da1e8e909b72a
#
_cell.length_a   1.000
_cell.length_b   1.000
_cell.length_c   1.000
_cell.angle_alpha   90.00
_cell.angle_beta   90.00
_cell.angle_gamma   90.00
#
_symmetry.space_group_name_H-M   'P 1'
#
loop_
_entity.id
_entity.type
_entity.pdbx_description
1 polymer ?
#
loop_
_entity_poly.entity_id
_entity_poly.type
_entity_poly.pdbx_seq_one_letter_code
_entity_poly.pdbx_strand_id
1 'polypeptide(L)' 'APVDWADALPGDLAFYPDLSHVGIVAGRGADGGLLVLHCSYSLGGVVCSSDAKAAGFTDLGRPSLFEKTP' A
#
# COMPACT_ATOMS: atom_id res chain seq x y z
N ALA A 1 -5.04 1.52 12.07
CA ALA A 1 -5.68 2.84 11.95
C ALA A 1 -5.77 3.25 10.49
N PRO A 2 -6.91 3.78 10.03
CA PRO A 2 -7.05 4.26 8.65
C PRO A 2 -6.09 5.43 8.39
N VAL A 3 -5.61 5.51 7.14
CA VAL A 3 -4.66 6.53 6.70
C VAL A 3 -5.15 7.14 5.41
N ASP A 4 -5.10 8.47 5.30
CA ASP A 4 -5.39 9.14 4.05
C ASP A 4 -4.24 8.96 3.06
N TRP A 5 -4.57 8.95 1.76
CA TRP A 5 -3.56 8.78 0.72
C TRP A 5 -2.45 9.82 0.80
N ALA A 6 -2.79 11.05 1.16
CA ALA A 6 -1.83 12.13 1.28
C ALA A 6 -0.85 11.92 2.44
N ASP A 7 -1.26 11.17 3.45
CA ASP A 7 -0.48 10.94 4.67
C ASP A 7 0.25 9.60 4.67
N ALA A 8 0.14 8.81 3.61
CA ALA A 8 0.74 7.49 3.54
C ALA A 8 2.27 7.54 3.62
N LEU A 9 2.82 6.64 4.42
CA LEU A 9 4.26 6.52 4.65
C LEU A 9 4.72 5.11 4.28
N PRO A 10 6.01 4.94 3.93
CA PRO A 10 6.56 3.60 3.73
C PRO A 10 6.29 2.71 4.96
N GLY A 11 5.84 1.49 4.70
CA GLY A 11 5.46 0.55 5.75
C GLY A 11 3.97 0.53 6.06
N ASP A 12 3.19 1.50 5.59
CA ASP A 12 1.74 1.42 5.68
C ASP A 12 1.23 0.28 4.81
N LEU A 13 0.03 -0.22 5.12
CA LEU A 13 -0.59 -1.31 4.36
C LEU A 13 -1.63 -0.74 3.41
N ALA A 14 -1.73 -1.33 2.22
CA ALA A 14 -2.74 -1.00 1.24
C ALA A 14 -3.65 -2.20 1.00
N PHE A 15 -4.94 -1.97 0.84
CA PHE A 15 -5.96 -3.02 0.74
C PHE A 15 -6.86 -2.80 -0.45
N TYR A 16 -7.36 -3.89 -1.03
CA TYR A 16 -8.49 -3.86 -1.95
C TYR A 16 -9.79 -3.59 -1.18
N PRO A 17 -10.85 -3.12 -1.85
CA PRO A 17 -12.12 -2.80 -1.17
C PRO A 17 -12.71 -3.96 -0.38
N ASP A 18 -12.53 -5.19 -0.88
CA ASP A 18 -13.05 -6.41 -0.25
C ASP A 18 -12.02 -7.07 0.67
N LEU A 19 -10.86 -6.44 0.87
CA LEU A 19 -9.75 -6.94 1.67
C LEU A 19 -9.16 -8.27 1.16
N SER A 20 -9.41 -8.63 -0.09
CA SER A 20 -8.90 -9.88 -0.67
C SER A 20 -7.41 -9.82 -1.02
N HIS A 21 -6.83 -8.63 -1.03
CA HIS A 21 -5.44 -8.43 -1.41
C HIS A 21 -4.84 -7.32 -0.55
N VAL A 22 -3.58 -7.49 -0.18
CA VAL A 22 -2.86 -6.51 0.64
C VAL A 22 -1.49 -6.28 0.05
N GLY A 23 -1.02 -5.04 0.15
CA GLY A 23 0.33 -4.66 -0.22
C GLY A 23 0.96 -3.78 0.84
N ILE A 24 2.24 -3.49 0.69
CA ILE A 24 3.00 -2.63 1.59
C ILE A 24 3.42 -1.39 0.81
N VAL A 25 3.11 -0.21 1.35
CA VAL A 25 3.54 1.04 0.74
C VAL A 25 5.05 1.14 0.82
N ALA A 26 5.69 1.30 -0.34
CA ALA A 26 7.15 1.41 -0.45
C ALA A 26 7.62 2.86 -0.54
N GLY A 27 6.73 3.77 -0.93
CA GLY A 27 7.05 5.18 -1.10
C GLY A 27 6.17 5.82 -2.16
N ARG A 28 6.65 6.90 -2.75
CA ARG A 28 5.95 7.60 -3.82
C ARG A 28 6.81 7.63 -5.07
N GLY A 29 6.14 7.55 -6.23
CA GLY A 29 6.79 7.77 -7.51
C GLY A 29 7.03 9.24 -7.80
N ALA A 30 7.67 9.53 -8.93
CA ALA A 30 7.97 10.89 -9.34
C ALA A 30 6.72 11.74 -9.60
N ASP A 31 5.61 11.09 -9.93
CA ASP A 31 4.31 11.75 -10.17
C ASP A 31 3.45 11.87 -8.89
N GLY A 32 3.98 11.47 -7.75
CA GLY A 32 3.24 11.49 -6.48
C GLY A 32 2.37 10.27 -6.22
N GLY A 33 2.29 9.32 -7.15
CA GLY A 33 1.55 8.07 -6.96
C GLY A 33 2.22 7.16 -5.93
N LEU A 34 1.42 6.40 -5.19
CA LEU A 34 1.96 5.47 -4.21
C LEU A 34 2.52 4.23 -4.89
N LEU A 35 3.73 3.85 -4.47
CA LEU A 35 4.37 2.60 -4.84
C LEU A 35 4.01 1.55 -3.82
N VAL A 36 3.48 0.40 -4.27
CA VAL A 36 3.04 -0.67 -3.40
C VAL A 36 3.69 -1.99 -3.82
N LEU A 37 4.33 -2.65 -2.87
CA LEU A 37 4.84 -4.01 -3.05
C LEU A 37 3.75 -5.00 -2.69
N HIS A 38 3.46 -5.94 -3.58
CA HIS A 38 2.45 -6.97 -3.34
C HIS A 38 2.74 -8.23 -4.15
N CYS A 39 2.13 -9.34 -3.75
CA CYS A 39 2.23 -10.58 -4.50
C CYS A 39 1.17 -10.61 -5.61
N SER A 40 1.58 -11.01 -6.81
CA SER A 40 0.67 -11.13 -7.94
C SER A 40 0.77 -12.51 -8.54
N TYR A 41 -0.34 -13.25 -8.56
CA TYR A 41 -0.38 -14.57 -9.20
C TYR A 41 -0.14 -14.47 -10.70
N SER A 42 -0.74 -13.48 -11.34
CA SER A 42 -0.64 -13.32 -12.79
C SER A 42 0.77 -12.93 -13.23
N LEU A 43 1.53 -12.27 -12.37
CA LEU A 43 2.90 -11.86 -12.66
C LEU A 43 3.95 -12.79 -12.03
N GLY A 44 3.51 -13.79 -11.27
CA GLY A 44 4.39 -14.85 -10.79
C GLY A 44 5.23 -14.51 -9.57
N GLY A 45 4.84 -13.54 -8.75
CA GLY A 45 5.60 -13.25 -7.54
C GLY A 45 5.36 -11.86 -6.96
N VAL A 46 6.33 -11.38 -6.19
CA VAL A 46 6.28 -10.05 -5.59
C VAL A 46 6.59 -9.01 -6.66
N VAL A 47 5.72 -8.01 -6.76
CA VAL A 47 5.85 -6.93 -7.73
C VAL A 47 5.67 -5.59 -7.03
N CYS A 48 6.22 -4.54 -7.64
CA CYS A 48 6.02 -3.16 -7.20
C CYS A 48 5.11 -2.47 -8.20
N SER A 49 3.91 -2.09 -7.77
CA SER A 49 3.00 -1.32 -8.61
C SER A 49 3.31 0.16 -8.45
N SER A 50 3.50 0.86 -9.57
CA SER A 50 3.87 2.27 -9.58
C SER A 50 2.68 3.21 -9.34
N ASP A 51 1.46 2.68 -9.44
CA ASP A 51 0.23 3.43 -9.16
C ASP A 51 -0.74 2.50 -8.43
N ALA A 52 -0.79 2.66 -7.11
CA ALA A 52 -1.59 1.79 -6.25
C ALA A 52 -3.08 1.87 -6.58
N LYS A 53 -3.60 3.04 -6.94
CA LYS A 53 -5.02 3.18 -7.30
C LYS A 53 -5.35 2.43 -8.58
N ALA A 54 -4.50 2.53 -9.60
CA ALA A 54 -4.70 1.82 -10.85
C ALA A 54 -4.57 0.29 -10.65
N ALA A 55 -3.78 -0.14 -9.68
CA ALA A 55 -3.65 -1.56 -9.34
C ALA A 55 -4.85 -2.11 -8.56
N GLY A 56 -5.74 -1.25 -8.04
CA GLY A 56 -6.95 -1.67 -7.34
C GLY A 56 -6.96 -1.44 -5.84
N PHE A 57 -5.91 -0.88 -5.27
CA PHE A 57 -5.87 -0.56 -3.85
C PHE A 57 -6.68 0.70 -3.57
N THR A 58 -7.56 0.63 -2.58
CA THR A 58 -8.46 1.74 -2.24
C THR A 58 -8.31 2.23 -0.81
N ASP A 59 -7.92 1.35 0.11
CA ASP A 59 -7.84 1.67 1.53
C ASP A 59 -6.41 1.56 2.02
N LEU A 60 -6.04 2.42 2.96
CA LEU A 60 -4.72 2.40 3.60
C LEU A 60 -4.89 2.26 5.11
N GLY A 61 -3.96 1.56 5.73
CA GLY A 61 -3.93 1.41 7.18
C GLY A 61 -2.51 1.43 7.71
N ARG A 62 -2.36 1.88 8.94
CA ARG A 62 -1.07 1.87 9.63
C ARG A 62 -1.12 0.86 10.76
N PRO A 63 -0.17 -0.11 10.80
CA PRO A 63 -0.13 -1.08 11.89
C PRO A 63 -0.01 -0.35 13.24
N SER A 64 -0.77 -0.80 14.23
CA SER A 64 -0.75 -0.19 15.56
C SER A 64 0.61 -0.29 16.23
N LEU A 65 1.42 -1.24 15.81
CA LEU A 65 2.81 -1.38 16.28
C LEU A 65 3.61 -0.11 16.04
N PHE A 66 3.41 0.55 14.89
CA PHE A 66 4.10 1.80 14.56
C PHE A 66 3.64 2.95 15.46
N GLU A 67 2.39 2.93 15.89
CA GLU A 67 1.82 3.98 16.73
C GLU A 67 2.29 3.90 18.16
N LYS A 68 2.80 2.74 18.59
CA LYS A 68 3.26 2.49 19.94
C LYS A 68 4.74 2.80 20.15
N THR A 69 5.42 3.28 19.15
CA THR A 69 6.84 3.62 19.26
C THR A 69 7.00 4.77 20.26
N PRO A 70 7.83 4.59 21.27
CA PRO A 70 8.07 5.64 22.27
C PRO A 70 8.68 6.88 21.65
#